data_d0ed0d165eabf074fd31b3bf1c99422b
#
_entry.id   d0ed0d165eabf074fd31b3bf1c99422b
#
_cell.length_a   1.000
_cell.length_b   1.000
_cell.length_c   1.000
_cell.angle_alpha   90.00
_cell.angle_beta   90.00
_cell.angle_gamma   90.00
#
_symmetry.space_group_name_H-M   'P 1'
#
loop_
_entity.id
_entity.type
_entity.pdbx_description
1 polymer ?
#
loop_
_entity_poly.entity_id
_entity_poly.type
_entity_poly.pdbx_seq_one_letter_code
_entity_poly.pdbx_strand_id
1 'polypeptide(L)'
;MFRMLSLYLYLENLKSRNRRIEMKPVLSTEEVRRLEDLIEKEGTSKAELMELAGEFVASLAEARSPKSVLVLCGFGNNGGDGWVAADILSQKGSDVHVVTPVDSDEIPSALARHVARRTAGRDVAVHVGPSRDELVELIEQSDLVIDAILGTGFHGELRPPFNIWISALNEIGASVISVDVPSGLDSETGERAEACVR
;
A
#
# COMPACT_ATOMS: atom_id res chain seq x y z
N MET A 1 -2.27 -9.99 0.65
CA MET A 1 -1.46 -10.68 1.70
C MET A 1 -1.27 -9.79 2.94
N PHE A 2 -1.05 -8.47 2.81
CA PHE A 2 -0.80 -7.58 3.97
C PHE A 2 -2.06 -7.15 4.72
N ARG A 3 -3.17 -6.82 4.06
CA ARG A 3 -4.48 -6.66 4.72
C ARG A 3 -4.90 -7.94 5.45
N MET A 4 -4.62 -9.10 4.86
CA MET A 4 -4.80 -10.40 5.51
C MET A 4 -3.89 -10.56 6.73
N LEU A 5 -2.67 -10.02 6.71
CA LEU A 5 -1.74 -10.14 7.84
C LEU A 5 -2.12 -9.19 8.99
N SER A 6 -2.60 -7.99 8.69
CA SER A 6 -3.17 -7.05 9.67
C SER A 6 -4.44 -7.63 10.31
N LEU A 7 -5.31 -8.21 9.49
CA LEU A 7 -6.49 -8.96 9.93
C LEU A 7 -6.09 -10.19 10.76
N TYR A 8 -5.04 -10.89 10.35
CA TYR A 8 -4.51 -12.05 11.04
C TYR A 8 -3.88 -11.67 12.39
N LEU A 9 -3.11 -10.60 12.47
CA LEU A 9 -2.54 -10.11 13.73
C LEU A 9 -3.63 -9.66 14.72
N TYR A 10 -4.71 -9.05 14.21
CA TYR A 10 -5.90 -8.74 15.01
C TYR A 10 -6.56 -10.04 15.53
N LEU A 11 -6.76 -11.03 14.67
CA LEU A 11 -7.33 -12.32 15.04
C LEU A 11 -6.40 -13.15 15.95
N GLU A 12 -5.07 -13.05 15.81
CA GLU A 12 -4.11 -13.66 16.72
C GLU A 12 -4.12 -13.01 18.10
N ASN A 13 -4.28 -11.69 18.18
CA ASN A 13 -4.45 -10.98 19.46
C ASN A 13 -5.74 -11.42 20.18
N LEU A 14 -6.81 -11.74 19.45
CA LEU A 14 -8.03 -12.33 20.01
C LEU A 14 -7.86 -13.80 20.39
N LYS A 15 -6.94 -14.57 19.75
CA LYS A 15 -6.74 -16.01 19.94
C LYS A 15 -5.56 -16.39 20.84
N SER A 16 -4.89 -15.48 21.54
CA SER A 16 -3.60 -15.67 22.24
C SER A 16 -3.60 -16.74 23.37
N ARG A 17 -4.38 -17.80 23.28
CA ARG A 17 -4.43 -18.91 24.26
C ARG A 17 -4.13 -20.32 23.76
N ASN A 18 -3.84 -20.56 22.47
CA ASN A 18 -3.47 -21.91 22.05
C ASN A 18 -2.50 -21.92 20.86
N ARG A 19 -1.20 -22.13 21.12
CA ARG A 19 -0.18 -22.34 20.07
C ARG A 19 -0.33 -23.74 19.45
N ARG A 20 -1.01 -23.82 18.31
CA ARG A 20 -0.78 -24.85 17.29
C ARG A 20 -0.32 -24.12 16.02
N ILE A 21 0.68 -24.68 15.32
CA ILE A 21 1.09 -24.22 13.99
C ILE A 21 -0.07 -24.59 13.06
N GLU A 22 -1.03 -23.68 12.89
CA GLU A 22 -2.08 -23.83 11.89
C GLU A 22 -1.58 -23.21 10.59
N MET A 23 -1.72 -23.94 9.49
CA MET A 23 -1.52 -23.39 8.14
C MET A 23 -2.47 -22.19 7.98
N LYS A 24 -1.91 -21.04 7.57
CA LYS A 24 -2.70 -19.83 7.33
C LYS A 24 -3.60 -20.07 6.13
N PRO A 25 -4.92 -19.92 6.23
CA PRO A 25 -5.79 -20.06 5.08
C PRO A 25 -5.48 -18.97 4.05
N VAL A 26 -5.47 -19.32 2.78
CA VAL A 26 -5.49 -18.36 1.69
C VAL A 26 -6.96 -18.00 1.49
N LEU A 27 -7.29 -16.71 1.65
CA LEU A 27 -8.65 -16.21 1.49
C LEU A 27 -8.80 -15.55 0.13
N SER A 28 -9.96 -15.74 -0.49
CA SER A 28 -10.36 -14.99 -1.68
C SER A 28 -10.64 -13.52 -1.32
N THR A 29 -10.65 -12.65 -2.33
CA THR A 29 -11.00 -11.22 -2.16
C THR A 29 -12.38 -11.06 -1.51
N GLU A 30 -13.34 -11.91 -1.85
CA GLU A 30 -14.69 -11.89 -1.27
C GLU A 30 -14.68 -12.26 0.21
N GLU A 31 -13.91 -13.28 0.60
CA GLU A 31 -13.76 -13.68 2.00
C GLU A 31 -13.09 -12.60 2.84
N VAL A 32 -12.08 -11.92 2.29
CA VAL A 32 -11.44 -10.78 2.96
C VAL A 32 -12.44 -9.66 3.21
N ARG A 33 -13.24 -9.27 2.20
CA ARG A 33 -14.30 -8.25 2.36
C ARG A 33 -15.34 -8.65 3.42
N ARG A 34 -15.77 -9.90 3.43
CA ARG A 34 -16.71 -10.41 4.46
C ARG A 34 -16.11 -10.32 5.86
N LEU A 35 -14.83 -10.61 6.01
CA LEU A 35 -14.13 -10.48 7.29
C LEU A 35 -14.02 -9.01 7.72
N GLU A 36 -13.66 -8.10 6.82
CA GLU A 36 -13.65 -6.66 7.10
C GLU A 36 -15.02 -6.19 7.59
N ASP A 37 -16.12 -6.61 6.94
CA ASP A 37 -17.47 -6.26 7.33
C ASP A 37 -17.90 -6.86 8.70
N LEU A 38 -17.39 -8.06 9.03
CA LEU A 38 -17.62 -8.66 10.35
C LEU A 38 -16.87 -7.89 11.44
N ILE A 39 -15.62 -7.53 11.20
CA ILE A 39 -14.79 -6.77 12.13
C ILE A 39 -15.40 -5.37 12.36
N GLU A 40 -15.96 -4.75 11.32
CA GLU A 40 -16.67 -3.48 11.44
C GLU A 40 -17.91 -3.61 12.33
N LYS A 41 -18.67 -4.70 12.23
CA LYS A 41 -19.80 -4.99 13.12
C LYS A 41 -19.40 -5.23 14.58
N GLU A 42 -18.18 -5.70 14.80
CA GLU A 42 -17.59 -5.88 16.14
C GLU A 42 -16.97 -4.59 16.72
N GLY A 43 -17.02 -3.50 15.97
CA GLY A 43 -16.66 -2.16 16.44
C GLY A 43 -15.33 -1.60 15.93
N THR A 44 -14.57 -2.34 15.10
CA THR A 44 -13.34 -1.82 14.46
C THR A 44 -13.69 -1.24 13.09
N SER A 45 -13.54 0.05 12.92
CA SER A 45 -13.86 0.74 11.68
C SER A 45 -12.88 0.40 10.54
N LYS A 46 -13.32 0.59 9.28
CA LYS A 46 -12.45 0.46 8.10
C LYS A 46 -11.27 1.46 8.13
N ALA A 47 -11.43 2.59 8.80
CA ALA A 47 -10.35 3.54 9.01
C ALA A 47 -9.27 2.98 9.95
N GLU A 48 -9.66 2.35 11.05
CA GLU A 48 -8.72 1.67 11.95
C GLU A 48 -8.00 0.52 11.27
N LEU A 49 -8.69 -0.25 10.42
CA LEU A 49 -8.05 -1.32 9.63
C LEU A 49 -7.02 -0.75 8.65
N MET A 50 -7.28 0.40 8.04
CA MET A 50 -6.33 1.11 7.18
C MET A 50 -5.10 1.59 7.96
N GLU A 51 -5.29 2.18 9.15
CA GLU A 51 -4.19 2.58 10.02
C GLU A 51 -3.30 1.38 10.38
N LEU A 52 -3.89 0.26 10.82
CA LEU A 52 -3.16 -0.97 11.14
C LEU A 52 -2.39 -1.54 9.93
N ALA A 53 -2.98 -1.49 8.74
CA ALA A 53 -2.31 -1.94 7.51
C ALA A 53 -1.08 -1.07 7.19
N GLY A 54 -1.24 0.25 7.24
CA GLY A 54 -0.15 1.18 7.01
C GLY A 54 0.94 1.11 8.07
N GLU A 55 0.58 0.95 9.36
CA GLU A 55 1.54 0.71 10.45
C GLU A 55 2.39 -0.54 10.20
N PHE A 56 1.77 -1.61 9.73
CA PHE A 56 2.49 -2.84 9.41
C PHE A 56 3.46 -2.64 8.25
N VAL A 57 3.02 -1.97 7.17
CA VAL A 57 3.90 -1.64 6.02
C VAL A 57 5.07 -0.78 6.47
N ALA A 58 4.82 0.26 7.27
CA ALA A 58 5.87 1.11 7.83
C ALA A 58 6.87 0.29 8.67
N SER A 59 6.41 -0.64 9.50
CA SER A 59 7.28 -1.49 10.32
C SER A 59 8.21 -2.38 9.48
N LEU A 60 7.73 -2.89 8.34
CA LEU A 60 8.54 -3.66 7.40
C LEU A 60 9.58 -2.78 6.67
N ALA A 61 9.20 -1.56 6.32
CA ALA A 61 10.12 -0.60 5.74
C ALA A 61 11.22 -0.23 6.73
N GLU A 62 10.88 0.07 7.97
CA GLU A 62 11.83 0.39 9.06
C GLU A 62 12.85 -0.71 9.32
N ALA A 63 12.44 -1.97 9.23
CA ALA A 63 13.34 -3.11 9.39
C ALA A 63 14.50 -3.11 8.37
N ARG A 64 14.36 -2.37 7.25
CA ARG A 64 15.39 -2.15 6.24
C ARG A 64 16.22 -0.88 6.49
N SER A 65 15.82 -0.05 7.47
CA SER A 65 16.47 1.21 7.85
C SER A 65 16.70 2.19 6.67
N PRO A 66 15.70 2.44 5.81
CA PRO A 66 15.86 3.34 4.67
C PRO A 66 15.96 4.79 5.15
N LYS A 67 16.84 5.57 4.52
CA LYS A 67 16.92 7.02 4.74
C LYS A 67 15.90 7.77 3.89
N SER A 68 15.71 7.30 2.66
CA SER A 68 14.79 7.88 1.67
C SER A 68 13.78 6.81 1.22
N VAL A 69 12.48 7.14 1.25
CA VAL A 69 11.39 6.24 0.88
C VAL A 69 10.47 6.93 -0.13
N LEU A 70 10.25 6.27 -1.26
CA LEU A 70 9.23 6.67 -2.22
C LEU A 70 7.98 5.80 -2.05
N VAL A 71 6.81 6.40 -1.92
CA VAL A 71 5.53 5.68 -1.82
C VAL A 71 4.68 5.99 -3.05
N LEU A 72 4.37 4.98 -3.85
CA LEU A 72 3.52 5.12 -5.03
C LEU A 72 2.07 4.80 -4.63
N CYS A 73 1.22 5.80 -4.51
CA CYS A 73 -0.16 5.66 -4.04
C CYS A 73 -1.16 5.68 -5.21
N GLY A 74 -2.04 4.67 -5.25
CA GLY A 74 -3.18 4.65 -6.16
C GLY A 74 -4.42 5.34 -5.61
N PHE A 75 -5.54 5.24 -6.35
CA PHE A 75 -6.82 5.89 -6.02
C PHE A 75 -7.60 5.23 -4.88
N GLY A 76 -7.32 3.96 -4.60
CA GLY A 76 -8.12 3.11 -3.70
C GLY A 76 -7.59 3.06 -2.27
N ASN A 77 -8.15 2.12 -1.50
CA ASN A 77 -7.75 1.88 -0.11
C ASN A 77 -6.29 1.40 0.00
N ASN A 78 -5.79 0.67 -1.01
CA ASN A 78 -4.37 0.28 -1.06
C ASN A 78 -3.45 1.52 -1.05
N GLY A 79 -3.80 2.56 -1.82
CA GLY A 79 -3.15 3.87 -1.75
C GLY A 79 -3.29 4.51 -0.37
N GLY A 80 -4.45 4.35 0.28
CA GLY A 80 -4.67 4.82 1.65
C GLY A 80 -3.71 4.19 2.66
N ASP A 81 -3.50 2.88 2.57
CA ASP A 81 -2.52 2.15 3.39
C ASP A 81 -1.09 2.69 3.15
N GLY A 82 -0.76 3.02 1.89
CA GLY A 82 0.50 3.69 1.52
C GLY A 82 0.64 5.09 2.14
N TRP A 83 -0.42 5.90 2.12
CA TRP A 83 -0.42 7.22 2.76
C TRP A 83 -0.20 7.13 4.28
N VAL A 84 -0.81 6.15 4.96
CA VAL A 84 -0.56 5.90 6.39
C VAL A 84 0.91 5.53 6.62
N ALA A 85 1.46 4.62 5.81
CA ALA A 85 2.86 4.23 5.93
C ALA A 85 3.80 5.42 5.72
N ALA A 86 3.52 6.29 4.73
CA ALA A 86 4.28 7.51 4.46
C ALA A 86 4.29 8.45 5.68
N ASP A 87 3.12 8.67 6.29
CA ASP A 87 2.97 9.50 7.48
C ASP A 87 3.84 8.99 8.65
N ILE A 88 3.79 7.69 8.91
CA ILE A 88 4.53 7.06 10.01
C ILE A 88 6.04 7.13 9.77
N LEU A 89 6.49 6.83 8.55
CA LEU A 89 7.92 6.84 8.20
C LEU A 89 8.51 8.24 8.28
N SER A 90 7.78 9.27 7.83
CA SER A 90 8.18 10.66 7.98
C SER A 90 8.32 11.06 9.45
N GLN A 91 7.35 10.72 10.30
CA GLN A 91 7.43 10.98 11.74
C GLN A 91 8.61 10.28 12.43
N LYS A 92 9.12 9.19 11.85
CA LYS A 92 10.29 8.46 12.33
C LYS A 92 11.62 8.94 11.74
N GLY A 93 11.58 9.97 10.89
CA GLY A 93 12.74 10.69 10.39
C GLY A 93 13.28 10.17 9.06
N SER A 94 12.55 9.33 8.33
CA SER A 94 12.86 9.05 6.93
C SER A 94 12.49 10.24 6.06
N ASP A 95 13.27 10.51 5.01
CA ASP A 95 12.90 11.41 3.93
C ASP A 95 11.86 10.73 3.05
N VAL A 96 10.62 11.23 3.05
CA VAL A 96 9.49 10.54 2.43
C VAL A 96 8.90 11.35 1.29
N HIS A 97 8.87 10.73 0.12
CA HIS A 97 8.21 11.22 -1.08
C HIS A 97 6.99 10.36 -1.39
N VAL A 98 5.86 10.98 -1.70
CA VAL A 98 4.65 10.30 -2.17
C VAL A 98 4.35 10.72 -3.60
N VAL A 99 4.17 9.75 -4.47
CA VAL A 99 3.64 9.94 -5.83
C VAL A 99 2.18 9.52 -5.85
N THR A 100 1.32 10.39 -6.33
CA THR A 100 -0.13 10.18 -6.46
C THR A 100 -0.62 10.65 -7.83
N PRO A 101 -1.64 9.99 -8.43
CA PRO A 101 -2.13 10.37 -9.76
C PRO A 101 -2.95 11.65 -9.78
N VAL A 102 -3.52 12.05 -8.64
CA VAL A 102 -4.36 13.25 -8.47
C VAL A 102 -4.05 13.92 -7.15
N ASP A 103 -4.50 15.17 -6.99
CA ASP A 103 -4.41 15.86 -5.71
C ASP A 103 -5.10 15.07 -4.58
N SER A 104 -4.62 15.24 -3.35
CA SER A 104 -5.17 14.58 -2.17
C SER A 104 -6.67 14.82 -2.00
N ASP A 105 -7.17 15.98 -2.43
CA ASP A 105 -8.59 16.34 -2.39
C ASP A 105 -9.45 15.61 -3.43
N GLU A 106 -8.83 15.13 -4.51
CA GLU A 106 -9.51 14.50 -5.64
C GLU A 106 -9.52 12.96 -5.57
N ILE A 107 -8.88 12.37 -4.57
CA ILE A 107 -8.85 10.92 -4.38
C ILE A 107 -10.29 10.39 -4.22
N PRO A 108 -10.76 9.43 -5.06
CA PRO A 108 -12.13 8.94 -5.03
C PRO A 108 -12.52 8.24 -3.73
N SER A 109 -11.64 7.38 -3.18
CA SER A 109 -11.88 6.72 -1.89
C SER A 109 -11.92 7.74 -0.76
N ALA A 110 -13.05 7.82 -0.05
CA ALA A 110 -13.21 8.76 1.07
C ALA A 110 -12.21 8.49 2.22
N LEU A 111 -11.91 7.22 2.49
CA LEU A 111 -10.93 6.84 3.52
C LEU A 111 -9.52 7.23 3.10
N ALA A 112 -9.09 6.85 1.89
CA ALA A 112 -7.78 7.22 1.37
C ALA A 112 -7.61 8.74 1.28
N ARG A 113 -8.64 9.46 0.80
CA ARG A 113 -8.65 10.91 0.74
C ARG A 113 -8.45 11.56 2.12
N HIS A 114 -9.13 11.05 3.16
CA HIS A 114 -8.98 11.55 4.52
C HIS A 114 -7.54 11.42 5.02
N VAL A 115 -6.92 10.27 4.83
CA VAL A 115 -5.53 10.04 5.21
C VAL A 115 -4.58 10.88 4.36
N ALA A 116 -4.76 10.92 3.04
CA ALA A 116 -3.92 11.69 2.13
C ALA A 116 -3.88 13.18 2.51
N ARG A 117 -5.05 13.80 2.81
CA ARG A 117 -5.14 15.19 3.28
C ARG A 117 -4.35 15.41 4.57
N ARG A 118 -4.46 14.49 5.52
CA ARG A 118 -3.75 14.55 6.78
C ARG A 118 -2.24 14.49 6.57
N THR A 119 -1.79 13.57 5.73
CA THR A 119 -0.38 13.30 5.46
C THR A 119 0.25 14.40 4.59
N ALA A 120 -0.45 14.89 3.57
CA ALA A 120 0.03 15.99 2.72
C ALA A 120 0.22 17.32 3.48
N GLY A 121 -0.43 17.47 4.63
CA GLY A 121 -0.24 18.62 5.53
C GLY A 121 0.97 18.51 6.47
N ARG A 122 1.76 17.43 6.35
CA ARG A 122 2.91 17.14 7.20
C ARG A 122 4.23 17.23 6.44
N ASP A 123 5.31 16.74 7.03
CA ASP A 123 6.66 16.74 6.45
C ASP A 123 6.83 15.55 5.49
N VAL A 124 6.08 15.59 4.38
CA VAL A 124 6.08 14.60 3.29
C VAL A 124 6.04 15.35 1.96
N ALA A 125 6.98 15.07 1.07
CA ALA A 125 7.00 15.65 -0.26
C ALA A 125 5.98 14.93 -1.18
N VAL A 126 4.97 15.64 -1.66
CA VAL A 126 3.92 15.07 -2.52
C VAL A 126 4.10 15.49 -3.98
N HIS A 127 4.13 14.50 -4.87
CA HIS A 127 4.28 14.65 -6.31
C HIS A 127 3.01 14.18 -7.02
N VAL A 128 2.26 15.11 -7.59
CA VAL A 128 0.98 14.82 -8.27
C VAL A 128 1.22 14.62 -9.76
N GLY A 129 0.94 13.42 -10.27
CA GLY A 129 1.02 13.09 -11.68
C GLY A 129 2.38 13.39 -12.33
N PRO A 130 3.51 13.02 -11.71
CA PRO A 130 4.82 13.35 -12.25
C PRO A 130 4.99 12.77 -13.66
N SER A 131 5.80 13.42 -14.49
CA SER A 131 6.28 12.85 -15.75
C SER A 131 7.09 11.58 -15.49
N ARG A 132 7.30 10.78 -16.55
CA ARG A 132 8.13 9.57 -16.43
C ARG A 132 9.55 9.89 -15.95
N ASP A 133 10.14 10.97 -16.46
CA ASP A 133 11.52 11.34 -16.13
C ASP A 133 11.64 11.80 -14.67
N GLU A 134 10.71 12.61 -14.18
CA GLU A 134 10.62 12.97 -12.75
C GLU A 134 10.42 11.75 -11.86
N LEU A 135 9.59 10.81 -12.27
CA LEU A 135 9.38 9.57 -11.51
C LEU A 135 10.65 8.71 -11.46
N VAL A 136 11.39 8.60 -12.58
CA VAL A 136 12.67 7.89 -12.64
C VAL A 136 13.66 8.50 -11.66
N GLU A 137 13.81 9.83 -11.64
CA GLU A 137 14.68 10.53 -10.69
C GLU A 137 14.29 10.24 -9.22
N LEU A 138 12.99 10.25 -8.90
CA LEU A 138 12.49 9.93 -7.56
C LEU A 138 12.81 8.48 -7.16
N ILE A 139 12.64 7.52 -8.08
CA ILE A 139 12.96 6.12 -7.82
C ILE A 139 14.46 5.94 -7.58
N GLU A 140 15.31 6.54 -8.42
CA GLU A 140 16.78 6.42 -8.32
C GLU A 140 17.34 7.04 -7.03
N GLN A 141 16.67 8.07 -6.49
CA GLN A 141 17.07 8.74 -5.24
C GLN A 141 16.56 8.03 -3.98
N SER A 142 15.74 7.00 -4.12
CA SER A 142 15.11 6.33 -2.99
C SER A 142 15.81 5.02 -2.63
N ASP A 143 16.06 4.80 -1.34
CA ASP A 143 16.59 3.53 -0.82
C ASP A 143 15.55 2.40 -0.91
N LEU A 144 14.27 2.77 -0.81
CA LEU A 144 13.14 1.85 -0.79
C LEU A 144 11.93 2.47 -1.50
N VAL A 145 11.23 1.67 -2.29
CA VAL A 145 9.93 2.03 -2.86
C VAL A 145 8.83 1.21 -2.21
N ILE A 146 7.74 1.85 -1.83
CA ILE A 146 6.51 1.20 -1.38
C ILE A 146 5.50 1.27 -2.54
N ASP A 147 5.18 0.12 -3.10
CA ASP A 147 4.14 -0.04 -4.12
C ASP A 147 2.77 -0.18 -3.43
N ALA A 148 2.04 0.90 -3.39
CA ALA A 148 0.67 1.00 -2.90
C ALA A 148 -0.30 1.45 -4.01
N ILE A 149 -0.01 1.09 -5.27
CA ILE A 149 -0.79 1.53 -6.43
C ILE A 149 -2.10 0.76 -6.50
N LEU A 150 -2.04 -0.58 -6.61
CA LEU A 150 -3.18 -1.47 -6.79
C LEU A 150 -3.09 -2.66 -5.83
N GLY A 151 -4.20 -3.03 -5.21
CA GLY A 151 -4.30 -4.22 -4.35
C GLY A 151 -5.12 -5.33 -4.99
N THR A 152 -5.65 -6.24 -4.18
CA THR A 152 -6.45 -7.42 -4.57
C THR A 152 -7.72 -7.13 -5.37
N GLY A 153 -8.15 -5.87 -5.45
CA GLY A 153 -9.27 -5.47 -6.30
C GLY A 153 -8.93 -5.21 -7.78
N PHE A 154 -7.66 -5.42 -8.17
CA PHE A 154 -7.24 -5.21 -9.55
C PHE A 154 -7.56 -6.43 -10.43
N HIS A 155 -8.17 -6.18 -11.59
CA HIS A 155 -8.43 -7.15 -12.64
C HIS A 155 -8.24 -6.51 -14.01
N GLY A 156 -7.72 -7.28 -14.96
CA GLY A 156 -7.60 -6.89 -16.36
C GLY A 156 -6.37 -6.03 -16.68
N GLU A 157 -6.57 -4.96 -17.46
CA GLU A 157 -5.49 -4.17 -18.04
C GLU A 157 -5.13 -2.94 -17.19
N LEU A 158 -3.83 -2.67 -17.10
CA LEU A 158 -3.31 -1.45 -16.49
C LEU A 158 -3.49 -0.25 -17.44
N ARG A 159 -3.91 0.87 -16.85
CA ARG A 159 -4.07 2.14 -17.59
C ARG A 159 -3.09 3.19 -17.07
N PRO A 160 -2.76 4.19 -17.90
CA PRO A 160 -2.00 5.35 -17.42
C PRO A 160 -2.66 6.00 -16.21
N PRO A 161 -1.87 6.52 -15.26
CA PRO A 161 -0.41 6.54 -15.27
C PRO A 161 0.26 5.26 -14.75
N PHE A 162 -0.48 4.30 -14.22
CA PHE A 162 0.05 3.18 -13.43
C PHE A 162 0.93 2.22 -14.25
N ASN A 163 0.58 1.93 -15.51
CA ASN A 163 1.44 1.13 -16.39
C ASN A 163 2.81 1.79 -16.62
N ILE A 164 2.85 3.13 -16.74
CA ILE A 164 4.09 3.91 -16.90
C ILE A 164 4.93 3.81 -15.62
N TRP A 165 4.29 3.99 -14.45
CA TRP A 165 4.97 3.94 -13.15
C TRP A 165 5.59 2.58 -12.86
N ILE A 166 4.83 1.51 -13.09
CA ILE A 166 5.29 0.14 -12.87
C ILE A 166 6.42 -0.22 -13.85
N SER A 167 6.33 0.23 -15.11
CA SER A 167 7.40 0.00 -16.09
C SER A 167 8.70 0.69 -15.66
N ALA A 168 8.65 1.96 -15.23
CA ALA A 168 9.81 2.69 -14.75
C ALA A 168 10.44 2.00 -13.51
N LEU A 169 9.61 1.57 -12.57
CA LEU A 169 10.04 0.85 -11.37
C LEU A 169 10.80 -0.44 -11.70
N ASN A 170 10.26 -1.24 -12.64
CA ASN A 170 10.87 -2.49 -13.08
C ASN A 170 12.17 -2.28 -13.88
N GLU A 171 12.25 -1.23 -14.70
CA GLU A 171 13.42 -0.89 -15.50
C GLU A 171 14.62 -0.51 -14.62
N ILE A 172 14.38 0.23 -13.55
CA ILE A 172 15.43 0.65 -12.60
C ILE A 172 15.84 -0.51 -11.70
N GLY A 173 14.93 -1.44 -11.39
CA GLY A 173 15.20 -2.57 -10.49
C GLY A 173 15.28 -2.14 -9.02
N ALA A 174 14.45 -1.22 -8.61
CA ALA A 174 14.40 -0.69 -7.26
C ALA A 174 14.07 -1.78 -6.21
N SER A 175 14.48 -1.54 -4.97
CA SER A 175 14.02 -2.36 -3.83
C SER A 175 12.58 -2.01 -3.51
N VAL A 176 11.65 -2.97 -3.58
CA VAL A 176 10.21 -2.72 -3.44
C VAL A 176 9.60 -3.51 -2.29
N ILE A 177 8.66 -2.89 -1.59
CA ILE A 177 7.64 -3.53 -0.74
C ILE A 177 6.29 -3.24 -1.39
N SER A 178 5.58 -4.27 -1.85
CA SER A 178 4.21 -4.10 -2.35
C SER A 178 3.20 -4.28 -1.22
N VAL A 179 2.27 -3.33 -1.11
CA VAL A 179 1.13 -3.39 -0.19
C VAL A 179 0.10 -4.33 -0.79
N ASP A 180 -0.39 -5.26 0.02
CA ASP A 180 -1.39 -6.27 -0.38
C ASP A 180 -0.84 -7.30 -1.39
N VAL A 181 -0.70 -6.93 -2.65
CA VAL A 181 -0.11 -7.73 -3.74
C VAL A 181 0.72 -6.83 -4.66
N PRO A 182 1.71 -7.37 -5.42
CA PRO A 182 2.40 -6.60 -6.44
C PRO A 182 1.41 -5.97 -7.43
N SER A 183 1.49 -4.67 -7.64
CA SER A 183 0.58 -3.98 -8.56
C SER A 183 0.69 -4.52 -9.98
N GLY A 184 -0.46 -4.83 -10.58
CA GLY A 184 -0.55 -5.50 -11.87
C GLY A 184 -0.67 -7.03 -11.79
N LEU A 185 -0.69 -7.61 -10.59
CA LEU A 185 -1.02 -9.01 -10.36
C LEU A 185 -2.53 -9.15 -10.05
N ASP A 186 -3.24 -9.96 -10.81
CA ASP A 186 -4.58 -10.41 -10.44
C ASP A 186 -4.46 -11.47 -9.35
N SER A 187 -4.93 -11.14 -8.16
CA SER A 187 -4.77 -12.00 -6.97
C SER A 187 -5.66 -13.25 -6.99
N GLU A 188 -6.69 -13.30 -7.83
CA GLU A 188 -7.60 -14.44 -7.93
C GLU A 188 -7.13 -15.45 -8.98
N THR A 189 -6.62 -14.97 -10.11
CA THR A 189 -6.19 -15.84 -11.22
C THR A 189 -4.68 -16.09 -11.23
N GLY A 190 -3.89 -15.22 -10.59
CA GLY A 190 -2.43 -15.22 -10.67
C GLY A 190 -1.90 -14.68 -12.00
N GLU A 191 -2.76 -14.18 -12.87
CA GLU A 191 -2.37 -13.56 -14.13
C GLU A 191 -1.69 -12.21 -13.89
N ARG A 192 -0.70 -11.92 -14.71
CA ARG A 192 0.02 -10.63 -14.68
C ARG A 192 -0.44 -9.76 -15.82
N ALA A 193 -0.71 -8.50 -15.54
CA ALA A 193 -0.84 -7.49 -16.57
C ALA A 193 0.49 -7.32 -17.34
N GLU A 194 0.45 -6.61 -18.47
CA GLU A 194 1.65 -6.33 -19.29
C GLU A 194 2.79 -5.71 -18.46
N ALA A 195 2.46 -4.78 -17.57
CA ALA A 195 3.35 -4.30 -16.53
C ALA A 195 2.86 -4.82 -15.16
N CYS A 196 3.74 -5.51 -14.44
CA CYS A 196 3.49 -6.01 -13.08
C CYS A 196 4.77 -5.79 -12.26
N VAL A 197 4.65 -5.28 -11.03
CA VAL A 197 5.78 -5.06 -10.13
C VAL A 197 6.51 -6.39 -9.88
N ARG A 198 7.86 -6.36 -9.91
CA ARG A 198 8.74 -7.54 -9.83
C ARG A 198 9.58 -7.55 -8.56
#